data_9c213ae8b41736fb6e0d597ae9da918f
#
_entry.id   9c213ae8b41736fb6e0d597ae9da918f
#
_cell.length_a   1.000
_cell.length_b   1.000
_cell.length_c   1.000
_cell.angle_alpha   90.00
_cell.angle_beta   90.00
_cell.angle_gamma   90.00
#
_symmetry.space_group_name_H-M   'P 1'
#
loop_
_entity.id
_entity.type
_entity.pdbx_description
1 polymer ?
#
loop_
_entity_poly.entity_id
_entity_poly.type
_entity_poly.pdbx_seq_one_letter_code
_entity_poly.pdbx_strand_id
1 'polypeptide(L)'
;MAAPKGNKFWEMRSTHGRSPIFKNPDDLWDACCQYFEYVHENPLMEDKAFAFQGVVKHEPVAKMQAMTMRGLCLFLDITMPTWADYKAKEGFSYVTTQAEDVIYHQKFTGAAAELLNANIIARDLGLQDKQQVDHSGSLVTKIVREIVRPANDRA
;
A
#
# COMPACT_ATOMS: atom_id res chain seq x y z
N MET A 1 7.54 1.53 -20.19
CA MET A 1 8.91 1.35 -19.66
C MET A 1 9.04 -0.06 -19.11
N ALA A 2 10.04 -0.82 -19.51
CA ALA A 2 10.30 -2.14 -18.95
C ALA A 2 10.83 -1.99 -17.52
N ALA A 3 10.42 -2.90 -16.62
CA ALA A 3 10.97 -2.93 -15.26
C ALA A 3 12.48 -3.16 -15.32
N PRO A 4 13.26 -2.52 -14.43
CA PRO A 4 14.69 -2.72 -14.35
C PRO A 4 15.03 -4.21 -14.17
N LYS A 5 16.11 -4.66 -14.83
CA LYS A 5 16.58 -6.04 -14.68
C LYS A 5 17.01 -6.27 -13.22
N GLY A 6 16.47 -7.31 -12.58
CA GLY A 6 16.84 -7.72 -11.23
C GLY A 6 15.69 -7.74 -10.21
N ASN A 7 14.58 -7.02 -10.46
CA ASN A 7 13.43 -7.04 -9.56
C ASN A 7 12.53 -8.23 -9.86
N LYS A 8 12.74 -9.32 -9.15
CA LYS A 8 12.01 -10.58 -9.34
C LYS A 8 11.07 -10.83 -8.18
N PHE A 9 9.93 -10.12 -8.16
CA PHE A 9 8.95 -10.16 -7.07
C PHE A 9 8.34 -11.54 -6.83
N TRP A 10 8.33 -12.43 -7.84
CA TRP A 10 7.81 -13.79 -7.72
C TRP A 10 8.79 -14.79 -7.07
N GLU A 11 10.06 -14.40 -6.88
CA GLU A 11 11.06 -15.23 -6.22
C GLU A 11 11.12 -14.99 -4.70
N MET A 12 10.20 -14.16 -4.15
CA MET A 12 10.09 -13.86 -2.72
C MET A 12 9.52 -15.05 -1.94
N ARG A 13 10.24 -16.16 -1.88
CA ARG A 13 9.85 -17.33 -1.07
C ARG A 13 10.94 -17.66 -0.07
N SER A 14 10.54 -17.96 1.16
CA SER A 14 11.48 -18.34 2.23
C SER A 14 12.11 -19.71 2.01
N THR A 15 11.36 -20.64 1.38
CA THR A 15 11.80 -22.03 1.16
C THR A 15 11.18 -22.63 -0.08
N HIS A 16 11.79 -23.68 -0.62
CA HIS A 16 11.24 -24.51 -1.68
C HIS A 16 10.35 -25.60 -1.06
N GLY A 17 9.05 -25.58 -1.33
CA GLY A 17 8.13 -26.62 -0.92
C GLY A 17 6.82 -26.07 -0.34
N ARG A 18 5.97 -27.01 0.12
CA ARG A 18 4.70 -26.66 0.78
C ARG A 18 5.02 -26.00 2.11
N SER A 19 4.49 -24.81 2.34
CA SER A 19 4.68 -24.07 3.60
C SER A 19 4.33 -24.92 4.81
N PRO A 20 5.21 -24.98 5.81
CA PRO A 20 4.84 -25.57 7.07
C PRO A 20 3.72 -24.74 7.70
N ILE A 21 2.66 -25.40 8.15
CA ILE A 21 1.67 -24.78 9.01
C ILE A 21 2.40 -24.45 10.32
N PHE A 22 2.48 -23.15 10.66
CA PHE A 22 3.13 -22.73 11.90
C PHE A 22 2.41 -23.33 13.11
N LYS A 23 3.14 -24.04 13.93
CA LYS A 23 2.58 -24.75 15.09
C LYS A 23 2.54 -23.89 16.33
N ASN A 24 3.47 -22.95 16.45
CA ASN A 24 3.55 -22.03 17.58
C ASN A 24 3.75 -20.58 17.08
N PRO A 25 3.43 -19.57 17.92
CA PRO A 25 3.57 -18.16 17.58
C PRO A 25 5.01 -17.75 17.29
N ASP A 26 6.00 -18.32 18.00
CA ASP A 26 7.41 -17.95 17.86
C ASP A 26 7.94 -18.32 16.47
N ASP A 27 7.59 -19.51 15.96
CA ASP A 27 7.95 -19.92 14.59
C ASP A 27 7.37 -18.92 13.53
N LEU A 28 6.14 -18.45 13.75
CA LEU A 28 5.53 -17.45 12.87
C LEU A 28 6.26 -16.11 12.98
N TRP A 29 6.63 -15.70 14.20
CA TRP A 29 7.38 -14.47 14.40
C TRP A 29 8.75 -14.50 13.73
N ASP A 30 9.50 -15.59 13.92
CA ASP A 30 10.81 -15.77 13.30
C ASP A 30 10.72 -15.71 11.76
N ALA A 31 9.68 -16.31 11.20
CA ALA A 31 9.44 -16.24 9.75
C ALA A 31 9.05 -14.83 9.28
N CYS A 32 8.31 -14.06 10.09
CA CYS A 32 8.05 -12.64 9.80
C CYS A 32 9.35 -11.82 9.85
N CYS A 33 10.22 -12.05 10.83
CA CYS A 33 11.51 -11.38 10.91
C CYS A 33 12.38 -11.66 9.69
N GLN A 34 12.40 -12.91 9.18
CA GLN A 34 13.10 -13.25 7.94
C GLN A 34 12.56 -12.45 6.73
N TYR A 35 11.25 -12.21 6.67
CA TYR A 35 10.67 -11.35 5.63
C TYR A 35 11.14 -9.89 5.78
N PHE A 36 11.19 -9.36 6.99
CA PHE A 36 11.63 -7.98 7.22
C PHE A 36 13.11 -7.80 6.82
N GLU A 37 13.96 -8.76 7.19
CA GLU A 37 15.36 -8.80 6.78
C GLU A 37 15.48 -8.92 5.25
N TYR A 38 14.72 -9.82 4.64
CA TYR A 38 14.70 -9.97 3.19
C TYR A 38 14.38 -8.67 2.47
N VAL A 39 13.34 -7.93 2.90
CA VAL A 39 12.97 -6.65 2.28
C VAL A 39 14.07 -5.61 2.48
N HIS A 40 14.71 -5.60 3.64
CA HIS A 40 15.81 -4.68 3.95
C HIS A 40 17.05 -4.94 3.09
N GLU A 41 17.41 -6.20 2.91
CA GLU A 41 18.61 -6.61 2.17
C GLU A 41 18.43 -6.60 0.64
N ASN A 42 17.18 -6.57 0.16
CA ASN A 42 16.85 -6.58 -1.26
C ASN A 42 16.15 -5.28 -1.71
N PRO A 43 16.86 -4.14 -1.72
CA PRO A 43 16.30 -2.89 -2.21
C PRO A 43 15.92 -2.98 -3.69
N LEU A 44 14.95 -2.18 -4.11
CA LEU A 44 14.61 -2.03 -5.52
C LEU A 44 15.73 -1.27 -6.23
N MET A 45 16.13 -1.75 -7.41
CA MET A 45 17.17 -1.08 -8.21
C MET A 45 16.52 -0.23 -9.29
N GLU A 46 16.90 1.04 -9.34
CA GLU A 46 16.56 1.97 -10.42
C GLU A 46 17.77 2.21 -11.30
N ASP A 47 17.62 2.09 -12.62
CA ASP A 47 18.65 2.54 -13.56
C ASP A 47 18.51 4.05 -13.77
N LYS A 48 19.40 4.83 -13.15
CA LYS A 48 19.35 6.29 -13.18
C LYS A 48 20.39 6.86 -14.11
N ALA A 49 19.96 7.73 -15.02
CA ALA A 49 20.85 8.45 -15.92
C ALA A 49 21.44 9.67 -15.21
N PHE A 50 22.75 9.77 -15.19
CA PHE A 50 23.51 10.92 -14.73
C PHE A 50 24.17 11.61 -15.91
N ALA A 51 23.89 12.89 -16.10
CA ALA A 51 24.51 13.69 -17.17
C ALA A 51 25.58 14.62 -16.56
N PHE A 52 26.82 14.47 -17.01
CA PHE A 52 27.91 15.36 -16.65
C PHE A 52 28.74 15.69 -17.88
N GLN A 53 28.97 16.98 -18.15
CA GLN A 53 29.79 17.48 -19.31
C GLN A 53 29.40 16.88 -20.66
N GLY A 54 28.10 16.66 -20.92
CA GLY A 54 27.61 16.10 -22.19
C GLY A 54 27.70 14.57 -22.30
N VAL A 55 28.23 13.89 -21.29
CA VAL A 55 28.27 12.42 -21.22
C VAL A 55 27.16 11.92 -20.31
N VAL A 56 26.33 11.02 -20.82
CA VAL A 56 25.26 10.34 -20.00
C VAL A 56 25.80 8.98 -19.57
N LYS A 57 25.79 8.75 -18.25
CA LYS A 57 26.09 7.45 -17.65
C LYS A 57 24.85 6.92 -16.96
N HIS A 58 24.61 5.63 -17.07
CA HIS A 58 23.55 4.91 -16.37
C HIS A 58 24.15 4.15 -15.19
N GLU A 59 23.63 4.41 -14.01
CA GLU A 59 24.09 3.73 -12.78
C GLU A 59 22.90 3.17 -12.01
N PRO A 60 23.00 1.95 -11.49
CA PRO A 60 21.97 1.38 -10.64
C PRO A 60 21.95 2.08 -9.27
N VAL A 61 20.81 2.64 -8.89
CA VAL A 61 20.59 3.27 -7.59
C VAL A 61 19.62 2.43 -6.78
N ALA A 62 20.00 2.08 -5.56
CA ALA A 62 19.14 1.34 -4.64
C ALA A 62 18.01 2.25 -4.11
N LYS A 63 16.79 1.73 -4.13
CA LYS A 63 15.60 2.36 -3.57
C LYS A 63 14.97 1.48 -2.50
N MET A 64 14.41 2.12 -1.48
CA MET A 64 13.69 1.42 -0.43
C MET A 64 12.52 0.62 -1.01
N GLN A 65 12.41 -0.64 -0.59
CA GLN A 65 11.25 -1.49 -0.88
C GLN A 65 10.23 -1.37 0.25
N ALA A 66 8.97 -1.08 -0.09
CA ALA A 66 7.89 -1.07 0.90
C ALA A 66 7.53 -2.49 1.33
N MET A 67 7.42 -2.72 2.64
CA MET A 67 6.82 -3.93 3.19
C MET A 67 5.32 -3.93 2.93
N THR A 68 4.75 -5.08 2.62
CA THR A 68 3.31 -5.23 2.41
C THR A 68 2.79 -6.53 3.02
N MET A 69 1.53 -6.54 3.45
CA MET A 69 0.90 -7.78 3.95
C MET A 69 0.83 -8.86 2.89
N ARG A 70 0.59 -8.49 1.63
CA ARG A 70 0.61 -9.44 0.51
C ARG A 70 2.02 -9.96 0.25
N GLY A 71 3.05 -9.11 0.39
CA GLY A 71 4.45 -9.51 0.29
C GLY A 71 4.84 -10.48 1.40
N LEU A 72 4.44 -10.22 2.65
CA LEU A 72 4.64 -11.13 3.77
C LEU A 72 3.98 -12.50 3.50
N CYS A 73 2.71 -12.52 3.13
CA CYS A 73 2.00 -13.76 2.83
C CYS A 73 2.66 -14.54 1.68
N LEU A 74 3.12 -13.83 0.63
CA LEU A 74 3.83 -14.44 -0.48
C LEU A 74 5.17 -15.05 -0.04
N PHE A 75 5.91 -14.36 0.81
CA PHE A 75 7.19 -14.84 1.36
C PHE A 75 6.99 -16.08 2.25
N LEU A 76 5.96 -16.07 3.09
CA LEU A 76 5.59 -17.19 3.96
C LEU A 76 4.92 -18.36 3.19
N ASP A 77 4.61 -18.18 1.89
CA ASP A 77 3.86 -19.11 1.05
C ASP A 77 2.48 -19.48 1.63
N ILE A 78 1.81 -18.51 2.23
CA ILE A 78 0.44 -18.60 2.73
C ILE A 78 -0.48 -17.61 2.01
N THR A 79 -1.79 -17.76 2.20
CA THR A 79 -2.77 -16.85 1.64
C THR A 79 -3.22 -15.80 2.66
N MET A 80 -3.79 -14.68 2.20
CA MET A 80 -4.38 -13.68 3.10
C MET A 80 -5.49 -14.26 4.00
N PRO A 81 -6.38 -15.15 3.53
CA PRO A 81 -7.30 -15.87 4.42
C PRO A 81 -6.59 -16.68 5.50
N THR A 82 -5.51 -17.41 5.15
CA THR A 82 -4.71 -18.16 6.13
C THR A 82 -4.10 -17.24 7.19
N TRP A 83 -3.63 -16.03 6.79
CA TRP A 83 -3.17 -15.03 7.74
C TRP A 83 -4.28 -14.59 8.70
N ALA A 84 -5.50 -14.36 8.17
CA ALA A 84 -6.66 -14.02 8.98
C ALA A 84 -7.04 -15.13 9.98
N ASP A 85 -6.88 -16.40 9.59
CA ASP A 85 -7.09 -17.53 10.47
C ASP A 85 -6.06 -17.55 11.63
N TYR A 86 -4.78 -17.26 11.35
CA TYR A 86 -3.77 -17.08 12.40
C TYR A 86 -4.12 -15.92 13.32
N LYS A 87 -4.58 -14.81 12.78
CA LYS A 87 -5.00 -13.63 13.57
C LYS A 87 -6.14 -13.95 14.54
N ALA A 88 -7.06 -14.82 14.14
CA ALA A 88 -8.18 -15.27 14.96
C ALA A 88 -7.80 -16.39 15.95
N LYS A 89 -6.65 -17.03 15.77
CA LYS A 89 -6.22 -18.17 16.59
C LYS A 89 -5.63 -17.68 17.90
N GLU A 90 -6.05 -18.30 19.00
CA GLU A 90 -5.50 -18.01 20.33
C GLU A 90 -3.97 -18.18 20.36
N GLY A 91 -3.27 -17.24 21.01
CA GLY A 91 -1.81 -17.20 21.10
C GLY A 91 -1.11 -16.58 19.89
N PHE A 92 -1.73 -16.55 18.70
CA PHE A 92 -1.12 -15.98 17.49
C PHE A 92 -1.48 -14.49 17.27
N SER A 93 -2.56 -14.01 17.86
CA SER A 93 -3.07 -12.64 17.64
C SER A 93 -2.03 -11.57 17.97
N TYR A 94 -1.23 -11.77 19.01
CA TYR A 94 -0.16 -10.84 19.38
C TYR A 94 0.91 -10.74 18.28
N VAL A 95 1.42 -11.88 17.82
CA VAL A 95 2.45 -11.94 16.77
C VAL A 95 1.96 -11.35 15.45
N THR A 96 0.73 -11.70 15.05
CA THR A 96 0.16 -11.16 13.81
C THR A 96 -0.05 -9.65 13.88
N THR A 97 -0.52 -9.12 15.02
CA THR A 97 -0.67 -7.68 15.24
C THR A 97 0.69 -6.99 15.20
N GLN A 98 1.69 -7.54 15.90
CA GLN A 98 3.03 -6.98 15.91
C GLN A 98 3.66 -6.95 14.50
N ALA A 99 3.47 -7.98 13.69
CA ALA A 99 3.95 -8.00 12.31
C ALA A 99 3.24 -6.95 11.44
N GLU A 100 1.93 -6.79 11.59
CA GLU A 100 1.16 -5.74 10.91
C GLU A 100 1.65 -4.33 11.32
N ASP A 101 1.94 -4.11 12.60
CA ASP A 101 2.45 -2.84 13.14
C ASP A 101 3.85 -2.51 12.61
N VAL A 102 4.74 -3.49 12.49
CA VAL A 102 6.07 -3.30 11.88
C VAL A 102 5.93 -2.86 10.42
N ILE A 103 5.07 -3.53 9.65
CA ILE A 103 4.80 -3.18 8.25
C ILE A 103 4.20 -1.78 8.14
N TYR A 104 3.22 -1.45 8.98
CA TYR A 104 2.62 -0.12 9.03
C TYR A 104 3.67 0.96 9.33
N HIS A 105 4.48 0.73 10.38
CA HIS A 105 5.50 1.68 10.80
C HIS A 105 6.56 1.91 9.71
N GLN A 106 7.05 0.86 9.07
CA GLN A 106 8.03 0.95 7.97
C GLN A 106 7.47 1.78 6.80
N LYS A 107 6.22 1.55 6.41
CA LYS A 107 5.57 2.33 5.35
C LYS A 107 5.40 3.80 5.73
N PHE A 108 4.91 4.07 6.94
CA PHE A 108 4.68 5.43 7.41
C PHE A 108 5.98 6.22 7.49
N THR A 109 7.01 5.67 8.14
CA THR A 109 8.31 6.32 8.29
C THR A 109 9.04 6.47 6.96
N GLY A 110 8.96 5.46 6.08
CA GLY A 110 9.54 5.52 4.74
C GLY A 110 8.88 6.60 3.86
N ALA A 111 7.58 6.78 3.98
CA ALA A 111 6.87 7.86 3.29
C ALA A 111 7.17 9.24 3.89
N ALA A 112 7.25 9.35 5.22
CA ALA A 112 7.59 10.59 5.92
C ALA A 112 9.03 11.05 5.63
N ALA A 113 9.94 10.11 5.38
CA ALA A 113 11.33 10.39 4.99
C ALA A 113 11.52 10.54 3.46
N GLU A 114 10.45 10.61 2.66
CA GLU A 114 10.47 10.69 1.19
C GLU A 114 11.19 9.52 0.49
N LEU A 115 11.39 8.41 1.20
CA LEU A 115 11.99 7.20 0.65
C LEU A 115 10.95 6.34 -0.10
N LEU A 116 9.67 6.49 0.22
CA LEU A 116 8.53 5.87 -0.43
C LEU A 116 7.57 6.93 -0.96
N ASN A 117 6.75 6.57 -1.94
CA ASN A 117 5.75 7.49 -2.48
C ASN A 117 4.63 7.75 -1.46
N ALA A 118 4.61 8.96 -0.87
CA ALA A 118 3.69 9.33 0.18
C ALA A 118 2.20 9.18 -0.22
N ASN A 119 1.84 9.50 -1.47
CA ASN A 119 0.45 9.37 -1.95
C ASN A 119 -0.02 7.92 -2.03
N ILE A 120 0.86 7.01 -2.48
CA ILE A 120 0.55 5.58 -2.54
C ILE A 120 0.42 5.02 -1.13
N ILE A 121 1.36 5.36 -0.24
CA ILE A 121 1.35 4.87 1.14
C ILE A 121 0.15 5.42 1.92
N ALA A 122 -0.19 6.71 1.77
CA ALA A 122 -1.36 7.28 2.44
C ALA A 122 -2.66 6.56 2.05
N ARG A 123 -2.83 6.22 0.77
CA ARG A 123 -3.98 5.44 0.30
C ARG A 123 -3.98 4.00 0.83
N ASP A 124 -2.82 3.35 0.84
CA ASP A 124 -2.67 1.98 1.35
C ASP A 124 -2.93 1.90 2.86
N LEU A 125 -2.49 2.91 3.62
CA LEU A 125 -2.73 3.01 5.06
C LEU A 125 -4.11 3.58 5.42
N GLY A 126 -4.93 3.97 4.43
CA GLY A 126 -6.25 4.55 4.65
C GLY A 126 -6.23 5.93 5.30
N LEU A 127 -5.12 6.66 5.20
CA LEU A 127 -5.01 8.03 5.68
C LEU A 127 -5.78 8.95 4.73
N GLN A 128 -6.79 9.65 5.24
CA GLN A 128 -7.59 10.58 4.46
C GLN A 128 -7.25 12.01 4.84
N ASP A 129 -7.10 12.88 3.84
CA ASP A 129 -7.15 14.32 4.06
C ASP A 129 -8.55 14.67 4.53
N LYS A 130 -8.69 15.14 5.77
CA LYS A 130 -9.96 15.67 6.28
C LYS A 130 -10.20 17.05 5.67
N GLN A 131 -10.66 17.09 4.43
CA GLN A 131 -11.24 18.30 3.86
C GLN A 131 -12.67 18.42 4.38
N GLN A 132 -12.85 19.23 5.40
CA GLN A 132 -14.18 19.65 5.82
C GLN A 132 -14.61 20.78 4.87
N VAL A 133 -15.34 20.42 3.80
CA VAL A 133 -15.97 21.41 2.93
C VAL A 133 -17.28 21.82 3.59
N ASP A 134 -17.25 22.92 4.32
CA ASP A 134 -18.46 23.55 4.84
C ASP A 134 -19.21 24.19 3.67
N HIS A 135 -20.17 23.48 3.12
CA HIS A 135 -21.15 24.04 2.20
C HIS A 135 -22.15 24.92 2.96
N SER A 136 -21.71 26.10 3.39
CA SER A 136 -22.62 27.14 3.94
C SER A 136 -23.26 27.93 2.80
N GLY A 137 -23.98 27.26 1.93
CA GLY A 137 -24.79 27.88 0.89
C GLY A 137 -26.21 27.38 0.95
N SER A 138 -27.17 28.24 1.37
CA SER A 138 -28.58 27.91 1.18
C SER A 138 -28.92 28.01 -0.30
N LEU A 139 -29.16 26.87 -0.97
CA LEU A 139 -29.75 26.84 -2.31
C LEU A 139 -31.20 27.31 -2.21
N VAL A 140 -31.41 28.62 -2.44
CA VAL A 140 -32.75 29.17 -2.62
C VAL A 140 -33.21 28.82 -4.04
N THR A 141 -33.87 27.68 -4.16
CA THR A 141 -34.54 27.30 -5.40
C THR A 141 -35.89 28.02 -5.46
N LYS A 142 -35.91 29.22 -6.05
CA LYS A 142 -37.17 29.94 -6.30
C LYS A 142 -37.77 29.42 -7.61
N ILE A 143 -38.75 28.50 -7.49
CA ILE A 143 -39.53 28.06 -8.67
C ILE A 143 -40.60 29.12 -8.93
N VAL A 144 -40.40 29.97 -9.96
CA VAL A 144 -41.42 30.89 -10.47
C VAL A 144 -42.24 30.14 -11.50
N ARG A 145 -43.47 29.79 -11.12
CA ARG A 145 -44.48 29.28 -12.10
C ARG A 145 -45.23 30.47 -12.65
N GLU A 146 -44.97 30.83 -13.88
CA GLU A 146 -45.78 31.79 -14.62
C GLU A 146 -46.96 31.05 -15.29
N ILE A 147 -48.17 31.34 -14.82
CA ILE A 147 -49.41 30.79 -15.42
C ILE A 147 -49.79 31.73 -16.56
N VAL A 148 -49.43 31.39 -17.78
CA VAL A 148 -49.93 32.06 -18.99
C VAL A 148 -51.39 31.67 -19.21
N ARG A 149 -52.29 32.60 -18.98
CA ARG A 149 -53.70 32.40 -19.36
C ARG A 149 -53.85 32.62 -20.87
N PRO A 150 -54.50 31.72 -21.60
CA PRO A 150 -54.74 31.97 -23.02
C PRO A 150 -55.64 33.20 -23.16
N ALA A 151 -55.35 34.04 -24.15
CA ALA A 151 -56.20 35.18 -24.49
C ALA A 151 -57.58 34.65 -24.96
N ASN A 152 -58.63 35.13 -24.29
CA ASN A 152 -59.99 34.79 -24.66
C ASN A 152 -60.37 35.61 -25.91
N ASP A 153 -60.28 34.99 -27.10
CA ASP A 153 -60.88 35.52 -28.31
C ASP A 153 -62.39 35.51 -28.13
N ARG A 154 -62.97 36.63 -27.81
CA ARG A 154 -64.35 36.92 -28.06
C ARG A 154 -64.47 37.88 -29.25
N ALA A 155 -64.83 37.29 -30.37
CA ALA A 155 -65.49 38.01 -31.44
C ALA A 155 -66.93 38.30 -31.03
#